data_b91748ce2bba5aa698560fb6a33df3c5
#
_entry.id   b91748ce2bba5aa698560fb6a33df3c5
#
_cell.length_a   1.000
_cell.length_b   1.000
_cell.length_c   1.000
_cell.angle_alpha   90.00
_cell.angle_beta   90.00
_cell.angle_gamma   90.00
#
_symmetry.space_group_name_H-M   'P 1'
#
loop_
_entity.id
_entity.type
_entity.pdbx_description
1 polymer ?
#
loop_
_entity_poly.entity_id
_entity_poly.type
_entity_poly.pdbx_seq_one_letter_code
_entity_poly.pdbx_strand_id
1 'polypeptide(L)'
;MAGIRYNGLTKMFEGGTLAVDHLDLEVEDGELMVVVGPSGSGKTTVLRMTAGLEEITAGEILIGDRMVNNVPPKERNIAMVFQNYALYPHMTVFDNMAFGLKLHGYKKQEVKDRVEQTAQMLGVADLTRRKPAQLSGGQRQRVAMGRAIVREPAAFLMDEPLSNLDAKLRVEMRTYIAILHRKLNTTTVYVTHDQTEAMTLGDRVCVMREGRLEQVDVPATLYAKPANLFVAGFMGSPAMNIIRSRLSAEGGSIFAELGPTKLQLPPSFLKERRQLEQYVGRELILGIRPEDIEDAALAPTVDGEASLDVEVALAEPMGSEVIIHFPVDAEPVAGTPSAVAATDSKDRQELAQLIAENKT
;
A
#
# COMPACT_ATOMS: atom_id res chain seq x y z
N MET A 1 -2.38 19.50 16.50
CA MET A 1 -2.78 18.54 15.47
C MET A 1 -3.53 17.45 16.18
N ALA A 2 -4.09 16.48 15.55
CA ALA A 2 -4.97 15.54 16.24
C ALA A 2 -4.81 14.15 15.64
N GLY A 3 -4.57 13.13 16.45
CA GLY A 3 -4.64 11.74 16.04
C GLY A 3 -6.06 11.36 15.60
N ILE A 4 -6.19 10.23 14.92
CA ILE A 4 -7.50 9.69 14.50
C ILE A 4 -7.65 8.29 15.09
N ARG A 5 -8.82 8.04 15.71
CA ARG A 5 -9.12 6.72 16.27
C ARG A 5 -10.42 6.18 15.71
N TYR A 6 -10.39 4.92 15.32
CA TYR A 6 -11.52 4.14 14.84
C TYR A 6 -11.80 3.04 15.85
N ASN A 7 -13.01 2.98 16.40
CA ASN A 7 -13.43 2.00 17.40
C ASN A 7 -14.60 1.18 16.82
N GLY A 8 -14.36 -0.07 16.43
CA GLY A 8 -15.36 -0.97 15.88
C GLY A 8 -16.07 -0.39 14.64
N LEU A 9 -15.37 0.44 13.85
CA LEU A 9 -15.97 1.15 12.73
C LEU A 9 -16.55 0.18 11.71
N THR A 10 -17.84 0.33 11.41
CA THR A 10 -18.56 -0.56 10.49
C THR A 10 -19.39 0.24 9.49
N LYS A 11 -19.31 -0.19 8.22
CA LYS A 11 -20.16 0.33 7.14
C LYS A 11 -20.84 -0.79 6.40
N MET A 12 -22.15 -0.78 6.44
CA MET A 12 -23.01 -1.61 5.59
C MET A 12 -23.80 -0.70 4.67
N PHE A 13 -23.71 -0.92 3.37
CA PHE A 13 -24.51 -0.21 2.38
C PHE A 13 -25.92 -0.79 2.24
N GLU A 14 -26.83 -0.01 1.69
CA GLU A 14 -28.13 -0.49 1.26
C GLU A 14 -27.95 -1.67 0.30
N GLY A 15 -28.64 -2.78 0.53
CA GLY A 15 -28.42 -4.04 -0.21
C GLY A 15 -27.50 -5.04 0.50
N GLY A 16 -27.04 -4.75 1.73
CA GLY A 16 -26.34 -5.71 2.60
C GLY A 16 -24.84 -5.84 2.34
N THR A 17 -24.26 -5.01 1.47
CA THR A 17 -22.81 -5.04 1.24
C THR A 17 -22.05 -4.47 2.44
N LEU A 18 -21.28 -5.31 3.13
CA LEU A 18 -20.42 -4.93 4.25
C LEU A 18 -19.08 -4.42 3.69
N ALA A 19 -18.91 -3.11 3.67
CA ALA A 19 -17.73 -2.47 3.10
C ALA A 19 -16.61 -2.23 4.11
N VAL A 20 -16.96 -2.08 5.39
CA VAL A 20 -16.00 -2.00 6.52
C VAL A 20 -16.60 -2.79 7.67
N ASP A 21 -15.84 -3.68 8.26
CA ASP A 21 -16.28 -4.64 9.27
C ASP A 21 -15.42 -4.52 10.54
N HIS A 22 -15.98 -3.87 11.57
CA HIS A 22 -15.37 -3.74 12.91
C HIS A 22 -13.90 -3.29 12.89
N LEU A 23 -13.60 -2.22 12.12
CA LEU A 23 -12.24 -1.68 12.06
C LEU A 23 -11.88 -0.98 13.36
N ASP A 24 -10.85 -1.50 14.04
CA ASP A 24 -10.15 -0.87 15.14
C ASP A 24 -8.78 -0.41 14.65
N LEU A 25 -8.52 0.90 14.62
CA LEU A 25 -7.27 1.47 14.14
C LEU A 25 -7.01 2.80 14.85
N GLU A 26 -5.78 3.01 15.26
CA GLU A 26 -5.30 4.27 15.81
C GLU A 26 -4.20 4.85 14.93
N VAL A 27 -4.36 6.12 14.55
CA VAL A 27 -3.39 6.95 13.83
C VAL A 27 -2.92 8.01 14.82
N GLU A 28 -1.64 7.98 15.15
CA GLU A 28 -1.04 8.90 16.11
C GLU A 28 -1.01 10.34 15.59
N ASP A 29 -0.86 11.30 16.52
CA ASP A 29 -0.71 12.72 16.12
C ASP A 29 0.59 12.92 15.34
N GLY A 30 0.47 13.50 14.15
CA GLY A 30 1.59 13.74 13.23
C GLY A 30 2.02 12.51 12.41
N GLU A 31 1.38 11.36 12.58
CA GLU A 31 1.68 10.14 11.83
C GLU A 31 1.17 10.19 10.38
N LEU A 32 1.93 9.62 9.45
CA LEU A 32 1.49 9.26 8.12
C LEU A 32 1.10 7.78 8.09
N MET A 33 -0.18 7.48 8.27
CA MET A 33 -0.76 6.15 8.14
C MET A 33 -1.13 5.89 6.69
N VAL A 34 -0.51 4.90 6.06
CA VAL A 34 -0.91 4.45 4.73
C VAL A 34 -1.88 3.28 4.83
N VAL A 35 -3.03 3.39 4.19
CA VAL A 35 -4.03 2.32 4.11
C VAL A 35 -3.95 1.69 2.72
N VAL A 36 -3.59 0.41 2.65
CA VAL A 36 -3.37 -0.33 1.41
C VAL A 36 -4.21 -1.62 1.38
N GLY A 37 -4.49 -2.12 0.19
CA GLY A 37 -5.25 -3.36 -0.01
C GLY A 37 -5.81 -3.46 -1.42
N PRO A 38 -6.38 -4.60 -1.83
CA PRO A 38 -7.02 -4.78 -3.12
C PRO A 38 -8.15 -3.80 -3.39
N SER A 39 -8.58 -3.69 -4.65
CA SER A 39 -9.80 -2.95 -4.99
C SER A 39 -11.00 -3.54 -4.25
N GLY A 40 -11.86 -2.66 -3.72
CA GLY A 40 -13.03 -3.10 -2.94
C GLY A 40 -12.76 -3.48 -1.48
N SER A 41 -11.53 -3.35 -0.97
CA SER A 41 -11.23 -3.68 0.44
C SER A 41 -11.73 -2.68 1.48
N GLY A 42 -12.44 -1.63 1.10
CA GLY A 42 -13.06 -0.66 2.02
C GLY A 42 -12.24 0.61 2.31
N LYS A 43 -11.02 0.76 1.79
CA LYS A 43 -10.11 1.90 2.05
C LYS A 43 -10.73 3.28 1.83
N THR A 44 -11.24 3.52 0.63
CA THR A 44 -11.92 4.79 0.28
C THR A 44 -13.17 5.01 1.14
N THR A 45 -13.87 3.94 1.53
CA THR A 45 -15.04 4.01 2.42
C THR A 45 -14.63 4.51 3.81
N VAL A 46 -13.55 3.97 4.40
CA VAL A 46 -13.00 4.45 5.67
C VAL A 46 -12.64 5.93 5.57
N LEU A 47 -11.94 6.31 4.50
CA LEU A 47 -11.55 7.70 4.28
C LEU A 47 -12.76 8.64 4.15
N ARG A 48 -13.80 8.24 3.41
CA ARG A 48 -15.04 9.01 3.22
C ARG A 48 -15.85 9.13 4.51
N MET A 49 -15.92 8.07 5.33
CA MET A 49 -16.53 8.14 6.66
C MET A 49 -15.77 9.09 7.57
N THR A 50 -14.44 9.07 7.55
CA THR A 50 -13.61 10.02 8.28
C THR A 50 -13.85 11.46 7.84
N ALA A 51 -14.03 11.66 6.54
CA ALA A 51 -14.37 12.98 5.98
C ALA A 51 -15.81 13.44 6.28
N GLY A 52 -16.69 12.53 6.72
CA GLY A 52 -18.12 12.79 6.86
C GLY A 52 -18.88 12.88 5.55
N LEU A 53 -18.31 12.31 4.50
CA LEU A 53 -18.91 12.18 3.17
C LEU A 53 -19.69 10.88 3.02
N GLU A 54 -19.59 9.99 4.01
CA GLU A 54 -20.30 8.73 4.11
C GLU A 54 -20.70 8.51 5.57
N GLU A 55 -21.94 8.03 5.78
CA GLU A 55 -22.47 7.75 7.11
C GLU A 55 -21.91 6.44 7.65
N ILE A 56 -21.72 6.38 8.95
CA ILE A 56 -21.27 5.22 9.69
C ILE A 56 -22.49 4.37 10.04
N THR A 57 -22.38 3.04 9.89
CA THR A 57 -23.45 2.12 10.33
C THR A 57 -23.32 1.80 11.81
N ALA A 58 -22.10 1.55 12.30
CA ALA A 58 -21.82 1.30 13.71
C ALA A 58 -20.37 1.69 14.04
N GLY A 59 -20.05 1.77 15.34
CA GLY A 59 -18.74 2.16 15.83
C GLY A 59 -18.57 3.67 15.94
N GLU A 60 -17.34 4.12 16.10
CA GLU A 60 -17.00 5.51 16.37
C GLU A 60 -15.76 5.97 15.62
N ILE A 61 -15.74 7.24 15.22
CA ILE A 61 -14.54 7.93 14.74
C ILE A 61 -14.28 9.12 15.66
N LEU A 62 -13.05 9.18 16.19
CA LEU A 62 -12.57 10.34 16.94
C LEU A 62 -11.47 11.03 16.15
N ILE A 63 -11.48 12.37 16.16
CA ILE A 63 -10.38 13.22 15.69
C ILE A 63 -9.90 14.05 16.90
N GLY A 64 -8.70 13.71 17.38
CA GLY A 64 -8.31 14.06 18.74
C GLY A 64 -9.25 13.43 19.75
N ASP A 65 -9.73 14.22 20.72
CA ASP A 65 -10.70 13.74 21.72
C ASP A 65 -12.17 13.93 21.30
N ARG A 66 -12.40 14.42 20.08
CA ARG A 66 -13.76 14.72 19.61
C ARG A 66 -14.32 13.59 18.75
N MET A 67 -15.43 12.98 19.21
CA MET A 67 -16.23 12.08 18.36
C MET A 67 -16.87 12.87 17.22
N VAL A 68 -16.72 12.37 15.98
CA VAL A 68 -17.15 13.07 14.76
C VAL A 68 -18.26 12.37 13.97
N ASN A 69 -18.86 11.31 14.48
CA ASN A 69 -19.88 10.52 13.79
C ASN A 69 -20.96 11.40 13.15
N ASN A 70 -21.57 12.30 13.95
CA ASN A 70 -22.65 13.19 13.54
C ASN A 70 -22.20 14.61 13.20
N VAL A 71 -20.87 14.83 13.06
CA VAL A 71 -20.31 16.15 12.73
C VAL A 71 -20.26 16.31 11.21
N PRO A 72 -20.85 17.36 10.63
CA PRO A 72 -20.81 17.58 9.19
C PRO A 72 -19.37 17.83 8.69
N PRO A 73 -19.04 17.51 7.43
CA PRO A 73 -17.67 17.57 6.88
C PRO A 73 -16.97 18.92 7.12
N LYS A 74 -17.68 20.03 6.96
CA LYS A 74 -17.14 21.40 7.14
C LYS A 74 -16.64 21.71 8.55
N GLU A 75 -17.12 20.96 9.57
CA GLU A 75 -16.85 21.18 10.98
C GLU A 75 -15.85 20.18 11.58
N ARG A 76 -15.37 19.19 10.79
CA ARG A 76 -14.41 18.17 11.23
C ARG A 76 -12.96 18.67 11.27
N ASN A 77 -12.69 19.88 10.79
CA ASN A 77 -11.35 20.47 10.67
C ASN A 77 -10.32 19.58 9.97
N ILE A 78 -10.75 18.92 8.90
CA ILE A 78 -9.91 18.07 8.06
C ILE A 78 -9.81 18.65 6.66
N ALA A 79 -8.81 18.22 5.90
CA ALA A 79 -8.71 18.51 4.47
C ALA A 79 -8.54 17.22 3.67
N MET A 80 -9.27 17.12 2.56
CA MET A 80 -9.22 15.94 1.68
C MET A 80 -8.63 16.27 0.31
N VAL A 81 -7.70 15.44 -0.14
CA VAL A 81 -7.17 15.43 -1.49
C VAL A 81 -7.76 14.22 -2.22
N PHE A 82 -8.52 14.48 -3.28
CA PHE A 82 -9.21 13.47 -4.05
C PHE A 82 -8.35 12.93 -5.20
N GLN A 83 -8.61 11.73 -5.63
CA GLN A 83 -7.95 11.05 -6.74
C GLN A 83 -7.93 11.88 -8.04
N ASN A 84 -9.04 12.58 -8.34
CA ASN A 84 -9.17 13.43 -9.52
C ASN A 84 -8.80 14.91 -9.27
N TYR A 85 -8.07 15.18 -8.16
CA TYR A 85 -7.66 16.51 -7.70
C TYR A 85 -8.82 17.43 -7.31
N ALA A 86 -10.00 17.25 -7.85
CA ALA A 86 -11.23 18.03 -7.64
C ALA A 86 -11.03 19.56 -7.70
N LEU A 87 -10.15 20.04 -8.59
CA LEU A 87 -9.93 21.48 -8.79
C LEU A 87 -11.12 22.11 -9.53
N TYR A 88 -11.48 23.32 -9.14
CA TYR A 88 -12.49 24.11 -9.83
C TYR A 88 -11.94 24.61 -11.17
N PRO A 89 -12.41 24.13 -12.33
CA PRO A 89 -11.76 24.36 -13.62
C PRO A 89 -11.87 25.83 -14.11
N HIS A 90 -12.88 26.54 -13.66
CA HIS A 90 -13.12 27.94 -13.98
C HIS A 90 -12.31 28.92 -13.13
N MET A 91 -11.78 28.49 -11.99
CA MET A 91 -10.99 29.29 -11.05
C MET A 91 -9.50 29.24 -11.40
N THR A 92 -8.77 30.30 -11.05
CA THR A 92 -7.30 30.30 -11.09
C THR A 92 -6.71 29.38 -10.01
N VAL A 93 -5.41 29.11 -10.06
CA VAL A 93 -4.68 28.43 -8.98
C VAL A 93 -4.84 29.17 -7.66
N PHE A 94 -4.66 30.50 -7.67
CA PHE A 94 -4.88 31.33 -6.50
C PHE A 94 -6.30 31.16 -5.92
N ASP A 95 -7.32 31.25 -6.76
CA ASP A 95 -8.71 31.14 -6.31
C ASP A 95 -9.08 29.73 -5.82
N ASN A 96 -8.51 28.67 -6.44
CA ASN A 96 -8.66 27.30 -5.94
C ASN A 96 -8.12 27.15 -4.52
N MET A 97 -6.92 27.69 -4.25
CA MET A 97 -6.34 27.65 -2.88
C MET A 97 -7.12 28.56 -1.92
N ALA A 98 -7.47 29.77 -2.35
CA ALA A 98 -8.15 30.76 -1.53
C ALA A 98 -9.59 30.38 -1.17
N PHE A 99 -10.23 29.47 -1.93
CA PHE A 99 -11.66 29.21 -1.84
C PHE A 99 -12.12 28.86 -0.41
N GLY A 100 -11.44 27.90 0.20
CA GLY A 100 -11.77 27.48 1.57
C GLY A 100 -11.61 28.59 2.60
N LEU A 101 -10.56 29.39 2.51
CA LEU A 101 -10.34 30.54 3.43
C LEU A 101 -11.41 31.62 3.26
N LYS A 102 -11.77 31.95 2.02
CA LYS A 102 -12.84 32.92 1.73
C LYS A 102 -14.19 32.46 2.31
N LEU A 103 -14.49 31.16 2.18
CA LEU A 103 -15.73 30.58 2.73
C LEU A 103 -15.79 30.63 4.27
N HIS A 104 -14.63 30.55 4.95
CA HIS A 104 -14.53 30.67 6.41
C HIS A 104 -14.38 32.12 6.90
N GLY A 105 -14.52 33.12 6.01
CA GLY A 105 -14.56 34.52 6.38
C GLY A 105 -13.20 35.17 6.70
N TYR A 106 -12.08 34.56 6.28
CA TYR A 106 -10.76 35.17 6.48
C TYR A 106 -10.63 36.50 5.75
N LYS A 107 -9.89 37.46 6.34
CA LYS A 107 -9.65 38.75 5.74
C LYS A 107 -8.85 38.65 4.44
N LYS A 108 -9.13 39.53 3.48
CA LYS A 108 -8.52 39.50 2.13
C LYS A 108 -6.99 39.48 2.16
N GLN A 109 -6.37 40.22 3.06
CA GLN A 109 -4.91 40.24 3.19
C GLN A 109 -4.37 38.91 3.71
N GLU A 110 -4.98 38.35 4.73
CA GLU A 110 -4.61 37.05 5.30
C GLU A 110 -4.75 35.91 4.28
N VAL A 111 -5.84 35.91 3.49
CA VAL A 111 -6.02 34.96 2.39
C VAL A 111 -4.87 35.06 1.37
N LYS A 112 -4.48 36.29 1.02
CA LYS A 112 -3.38 36.52 0.09
C LYS A 112 -2.07 36.00 0.66
N ASP A 113 -1.72 36.35 1.88
CA ASP A 113 -0.46 35.97 2.51
C ASP A 113 -0.33 34.45 2.67
N ARG A 114 -1.39 33.78 3.13
CA ARG A 114 -1.42 32.30 3.28
C ARG A 114 -1.31 31.60 1.94
N VAL A 115 -2.02 32.05 0.90
CA VAL A 115 -1.96 31.46 -0.45
C VAL A 115 -0.58 31.66 -1.08
N GLU A 116 0.01 32.86 -0.96
CA GLU A 116 1.36 33.15 -1.49
C GLU A 116 2.42 32.27 -0.79
N GLN A 117 2.36 32.18 0.52
CA GLN A 117 3.27 31.31 1.31
C GLN A 117 3.12 29.84 0.92
N THR A 118 1.88 29.35 0.81
CA THR A 118 1.61 27.98 0.41
C THR A 118 2.07 27.71 -1.03
N ALA A 119 1.81 28.65 -1.95
CA ALA A 119 2.23 28.51 -3.36
C ALA A 119 3.77 28.51 -3.49
N GLN A 120 4.49 29.29 -2.68
CA GLN A 120 5.95 29.25 -2.61
C GLN A 120 6.44 27.91 -2.07
N MET A 121 5.87 27.42 -0.95
CA MET A 121 6.20 26.14 -0.35
C MET A 121 6.06 24.99 -1.35
N LEU A 122 5.05 25.04 -2.21
CA LEU A 122 4.70 24.01 -3.21
C LEU A 122 5.41 24.19 -4.56
N GLY A 123 6.17 25.27 -4.75
CA GLY A 123 6.85 25.58 -6.02
C GLY A 123 5.87 25.86 -7.16
N VAL A 124 4.73 26.50 -6.87
CA VAL A 124 3.69 26.87 -7.83
C VAL A 124 3.35 28.37 -7.82
N ALA A 125 4.21 29.20 -7.20
CA ALA A 125 4.00 30.64 -7.08
C ALA A 125 3.79 31.33 -8.44
N ASP A 126 4.60 30.96 -9.44
CA ASP A 126 4.51 31.52 -10.79
C ASP A 126 3.26 31.07 -11.57
N LEU A 127 2.55 30.06 -11.05
CA LEU A 127 1.36 29.48 -11.67
C LEU A 127 0.05 30.02 -11.10
N THR A 128 0.09 30.89 -10.11
CA THR A 128 -1.08 31.36 -9.33
C THR A 128 -2.18 32.01 -10.18
N ARG A 129 -1.82 32.58 -11.34
CA ARG A 129 -2.77 33.21 -12.28
C ARG A 129 -3.32 32.23 -13.33
N ARG A 130 -2.75 31.02 -13.45
CA ARG A 130 -3.19 30.00 -14.42
C ARG A 130 -4.45 29.29 -13.95
N LYS A 131 -5.17 28.69 -14.91
CA LYS A 131 -6.29 27.78 -14.64
C LYS A 131 -5.83 26.32 -14.69
N PRO A 132 -6.55 25.38 -14.07
CA PRO A 132 -6.17 23.96 -14.03
C PRO A 132 -5.87 23.33 -15.39
N ALA A 133 -6.59 23.72 -16.47
CA ALA A 133 -6.36 23.24 -17.82
C ALA A 133 -4.96 23.58 -18.39
N GLN A 134 -4.28 24.58 -17.84
CA GLN A 134 -2.97 25.06 -18.25
C GLN A 134 -1.81 24.44 -17.44
N LEU A 135 -2.11 23.44 -16.60
CA LEU A 135 -1.17 22.82 -15.69
C LEU A 135 -0.87 21.38 -16.10
N SER A 136 0.36 20.91 -15.84
CA SER A 136 0.69 19.49 -15.90
C SER A 136 0.00 18.70 -14.77
N GLY A 137 0.02 17.36 -14.85
CA GLY A 137 -0.54 16.48 -13.81
C GLY A 137 0.02 16.78 -12.43
N GLY A 138 1.34 16.80 -12.27
CA GLY A 138 2.00 17.11 -11.00
C GLY A 138 1.75 18.52 -10.50
N GLN A 139 1.64 19.50 -11.42
CA GLN A 139 1.26 20.87 -11.02
C GLN A 139 -0.17 20.92 -10.50
N ARG A 140 -1.12 20.24 -11.15
CA ARG A 140 -2.51 20.12 -10.65
C ARG A 140 -2.55 19.48 -9.25
N GLN A 141 -1.76 18.43 -9.04
CA GLN A 141 -1.69 17.79 -7.74
C GLN A 141 -1.13 18.71 -6.66
N ARG A 142 -0.01 19.42 -6.92
CA ARG A 142 0.53 20.40 -5.97
C ARG A 142 -0.49 21.49 -5.64
N VAL A 143 -1.28 21.94 -6.61
CA VAL A 143 -2.38 22.89 -6.37
C VAL A 143 -3.48 22.28 -5.51
N ALA A 144 -3.87 21.02 -5.73
CA ALA A 144 -4.85 20.32 -4.90
C ALA A 144 -4.36 20.17 -3.44
N MET A 145 -3.07 19.84 -3.27
CA MET A 145 -2.44 19.82 -1.94
C MET A 145 -2.42 21.21 -1.32
N GLY A 146 -2.11 22.26 -2.09
CA GLY A 146 -2.12 23.65 -1.60
C GLY A 146 -3.50 24.08 -1.12
N ARG A 147 -4.56 23.69 -1.80
CA ARG A 147 -5.94 23.92 -1.36
C ARG A 147 -6.24 23.26 0.01
N ALA A 148 -5.65 22.10 0.27
CA ALA A 148 -5.77 21.40 1.53
C ALA A 148 -4.93 22.07 2.64
N ILE A 149 -3.66 22.35 2.36
CA ILE A 149 -2.65 22.86 3.31
C ILE A 149 -2.97 24.27 3.81
N VAL A 150 -3.42 25.15 2.92
CA VAL A 150 -3.66 26.56 3.21
C VAL A 150 -4.63 26.80 4.40
N ARG A 151 -5.42 25.78 4.73
CA ARG A 151 -6.39 25.78 5.83
C ARG A 151 -5.80 25.34 7.17
N GLU A 152 -4.57 24.80 7.19
CA GLU A 152 -3.94 24.24 8.40
C GLU A 152 -4.88 23.26 9.14
N PRO A 153 -5.31 22.18 8.48
CA PRO A 153 -6.27 21.25 9.08
C PRO A 153 -5.63 20.42 10.18
N ALA A 154 -6.46 19.86 11.07
CA ALA A 154 -6.01 18.94 12.12
C ALA A 154 -5.49 17.61 11.53
N ALA A 155 -6.03 17.17 10.39
CA ALA A 155 -5.58 15.98 9.67
C ALA A 155 -5.80 16.11 8.17
N PHE A 156 -4.93 15.44 7.40
CA PHE A 156 -5.07 15.25 5.95
C PHE A 156 -5.65 13.89 5.63
N LEU A 157 -6.54 13.83 4.66
CA LEU A 157 -7.09 12.62 4.08
C LEU A 157 -6.75 12.61 2.59
N MET A 158 -6.00 11.61 2.12
CA MET A 158 -5.53 11.52 0.73
C MET A 158 -6.06 10.23 0.09
N ASP A 159 -6.92 10.38 -0.92
CA ASP A 159 -7.54 9.26 -1.65
C ASP A 159 -6.84 9.05 -2.98
N GLU A 160 -5.93 8.08 -3.04
CA GLU A 160 -5.12 7.71 -4.22
C GLU A 160 -4.54 8.91 -4.98
N PRO A 161 -3.83 9.83 -4.31
CA PRO A 161 -3.49 11.11 -4.92
C PRO A 161 -2.51 11.00 -6.10
N LEU A 162 -1.77 9.88 -6.25
CA LEU A 162 -0.77 9.68 -7.28
C LEU A 162 -1.22 8.79 -8.44
N SER A 163 -2.41 8.17 -8.36
CA SER A 163 -2.88 7.17 -9.33
C SER A 163 -2.98 7.69 -10.78
N ASN A 164 -3.29 8.97 -10.98
CA ASN A 164 -3.45 9.60 -12.29
C ASN A 164 -2.15 10.20 -12.86
N LEU A 165 -0.98 9.86 -12.31
CA LEU A 165 0.31 10.35 -12.76
C LEU A 165 1.08 9.24 -13.51
N ASP A 166 1.90 9.66 -14.49
CA ASP A 166 2.88 8.77 -15.10
C ASP A 166 3.94 8.30 -14.09
N ALA A 167 4.66 7.21 -14.40
CA ALA A 167 5.58 6.57 -13.49
C ALA A 167 6.69 7.52 -12.99
N LYS A 168 7.28 8.35 -13.88
CA LYS A 168 8.34 9.28 -13.51
C LYS A 168 7.84 10.34 -12.54
N LEU A 169 6.72 10.95 -12.87
CA LEU A 169 6.11 12.01 -12.07
C LEU A 169 5.60 11.45 -10.72
N ARG A 170 5.16 10.19 -10.69
CA ARG A 170 4.74 9.51 -9.44
C ARG A 170 5.92 9.40 -8.46
N VAL A 171 7.11 9.01 -8.93
CA VAL A 171 8.32 8.96 -8.08
C VAL A 171 8.67 10.34 -7.53
N GLU A 172 8.67 11.38 -8.37
CA GLU A 172 8.94 12.75 -7.94
C GLU A 172 7.93 13.24 -6.89
N MET A 173 6.64 12.99 -7.13
CA MET A 173 5.58 13.43 -6.25
C MET A 173 5.52 12.64 -4.94
N ARG A 174 5.88 11.37 -4.94
CA ARG A 174 6.02 10.56 -3.72
C ARG A 174 7.09 11.16 -2.80
N THR A 175 8.29 11.41 -3.34
CA THR A 175 9.37 12.08 -2.58
C THR A 175 8.92 13.45 -2.06
N TYR A 176 8.20 14.19 -2.88
CA TYR A 176 7.66 15.50 -2.51
C TYR A 176 6.67 15.41 -1.34
N ILE A 177 5.73 14.43 -1.36
CA ILE A 177 4.77 14.21 -0.27
C ILE A 177 5.50 13.86 1.03
N ALA A 178 6.52 12.98 0.97
CA ALA A 178 7.32 12.62 2.15
C ALA A 178 8.00 13.84 2.79
N ILE A 179 8.64 14.68 1.98
CA ILE A 179 9.29 15.92 2.45
C ILE A 179 8.26 16.87 3.06
N LEU A 180 7.12 17.03 2.37
CA LEU A 180 6.07 17.93 2.82
C LEU A 180 5.43 17.48 4.12
N HIS A 181 5.14 16.17 4.27
CA HIS A 181 4.62 15.60 5.50
C HIS A 181 5.56 15.87 6.68
N ARG A 182 6.85 15.58 6.54
CA ARG A 182 7.87 15.86 7.57
C ARG A 182 7.92 17.34 7.97
N LYS A 183 7.73 18.25 6.99
CA LYS A 183 7.73 19.69 7.23
C LYS A 183 6.48 20.17 7.96
N LEU A 184 5.32 19.62 7.63
CA LEU A 184 4.03 20.01 8.21
C LEU A 184 3.76 19.29 9.52
N ASN A 185 4.29 18.08 9.67
CA ASN A 185 4.08 17.19 10.82
C ASN A 185 2.59 16.98 11.16
N THR A 186 1.73 16.94 10.14
CA THR A 186 0.28 16.87 10.30
C THR A 186 -0.20 15.43 10.08
N THR A 187 -1.02 14.91 10.99
CA THR A 187 -1.64 13.60 10.89
C THR A 187 -2.23 13.38 9.51
N THR A 188 -1.87 12.28 8.87
CA THR A 188 -2.25 12.00 7.48
C THR A 188 -2.74 10.56 7.34
N VAL A 189 -3.93 10.37 6.79
CA VAL A 189 -4.41 9.07 6.31
C VAL A 189 -4.32 9.07 4.79
N TYR A 190 -3.47 8.19 4.26
CA TYR A 190 -3.16 8.09 2.84
C TYR A 190 -3.64 6.75 2.29
N VAL A 191 -4.60 6.76 1.38
CA VAL A 191 -5.11 5.56 0.72
C VAL A 191 -4.40 5.36 -0.61
N THR A 192 -3.95 4.12 -0.86
CA THR A 192 -3.36 3.72 -2.13
C THR A 192 -3.61 2.24 -2.41
N HIS A 193 -3.48 1.85 -3.67
CA HIS A 193 -3.34 0.44 -4.07
C HIS A 193 -1.88 0.10 -4.46
N ASP A 194 -0.98 1.09 -4.47
CA ASP A 194 0.44 0.93 -4.80
C ASP A 194 1.25 0.58 -3.53
N GLN A 195 1.80 -0.63 -3.51
CA GLN A 195 2.59 -1.12 -2.39
C GLN A 195 3.90 -0.33 -2.22
N THR A 196 4.49 0.15 -3.32
CA THR A 196 5.71 0.96 -3.27
C THR A 196 5.46 2.29 -2.56
N GLU A 197 4.28 2.90 -2.79
CA GLU A 197 3.86 4.08 -2.04
C GLU A 197 3.73 3.76 -0.54
N ALA A 198 3.08 2.65 -0.20
CA ALA A 198 2.90 2.23 1.17
C ALA A 198 4.23 2.00 1.89
N MET A 199 5.14 1.26 1.26
CA MET A 199 6.44 0.91 1.83
C MET A 199 7.39 2.11 1.98
N THR A 200 7.20 3.16 1.16
CA THR A 200 8.15 4.29 1.12
C THR A 200 7.64 5.55 1.81
N LEU A 201 6.35 5.72 1.96
CA LEU A 201 5.75 6.92 2.57
C LEU A 201 5.33 6.71 4.02
N GLY A 202 4.74 5.55 4.34
CA GLY A 202 4.09 5.32 5.62
C GLY A 202 5.05 5.26 6.80
N ASP A 203 4.72 5.94 7.88
CA ASP A 203 5.30 5.65 9.18
C ASP A 203 4.80 4.27 9.64
N ARG A 204 3.51 4.02 9.49
CA ARG A 204 2.87 2.71 9.58
C ARG A 204 1.97 2.47 8.37
N VAL A 205 1.77 1.20 8.05
CA VAL A 205 0.91 0.74 6.96
C VAL A 205 -0.18 -0.16 7.52
N CYS A 206 -1.42 0.15 7.19
CA CYS A 206 -2.62 -0.63 7.49
C CYS A 206 -3.01 -1.42 6.25
N VAL A 207 -2.91 -2.75 6.30
CA VAL A 207 -3.32 -3.64 5.22
C VAL A 207 -4.77 -4.04 5.42
N MET A 208 -5.63 -3.75 4.45
CA MET A 208 -7.06 -4.09 4.50
C MET A 208 -7.44 -5.11 3.44
N ARG A 209 -8.34 -6.04 3.82
CA ARG A 209 -8.97 -7.00 2.92
C ARG A 209 -10.44 -7.19 3.28
N GLU A 210 -11.32 -7.13 2.30
CA GLU A 210 -12.76 -7.41 2.47
C GLU A 210 -13.40 -6.65 3.66
N GLY A 211 -13.03 -5.38 3.83
CA GLY A 211 -13.53 -4.52 4.90
C GLY A 211 -12.83 -4.66 6.25
N ARG A 212 -11.89 -5.57 6.41
CA ARG A 212 -11.21 -5.87 7.67
C ARG A 212 -9.75 -5.43 7.67
N LEU A 213 -9.23 -5.14 8.85
CA LEU A 213 -7.81 -4.95 9.10
C LEU A 213 -7.13 -6.33 9.17
N GLU A 214 -6.14 -6.56 8.31
CA GLU A 214 -5.33 -7.78 8.33
C GLU A 214 -4.06 -7.61 9.18
N GLN A 215 -3.38 -6.48 9.01
CA GLN A 215 -2.20 -6.11 9.82
C GLN A 215 -1.95 -4.61 9.74
N VAL A 216 -1.47 -4.04 10.83
CA VAL A 216 -0.93 -2.68 10.86
C VAL A 216 0.42 -2.70 11.57
N ASP A 217 1.46 -2.17 10.90
CA ASP A 217 2.83 -2.13 11.44
C ASP A 217 3.69 -1.16 10.62
N VAL A 218 4.94 -0.98 11.04
CA VAL A 218 5.94 -0.29 10.21
C VAL A 218 6.21 -1.10 8.94
N PRO A 219 6.52 -0.47 7.80
CA PRO A 219 6.71 -1.16 6.51
C PRO A 219 7.65 -2.36 6.58
N ALA A 220 8.80 -2.21 7.22
CA ALA A 220 9.79 -3.28 7.35
C ALA A 220 9.26 -4.52 8.09
N THR A 221 8.42 -4.34 9.13
CA THR A 221 7.81 -5.44 9.88
C THR A 221 6.76 -6.16 9.03
N LEU A 222 5.90 -5.42 8.32
CA LEU A 222 4.91 -6.00 7.40
C LEU A 222 5.56 -6.91 6.36
N TYR A 223 6.71 -6.48 5.84
CA TYR A 223 7.45 -7.22 4.84
C TYR A 223 8.15 -8.45 5.42
N ALA A 224 8.86 -8.30 6.54
CA ALA A 224 9.67 -9.35 7.15
C ALA A 224 8.86 -10.34 8.01
N LYS A 225 7.74 -9.88 8.61
CA LYS A 225 6.93 -10.65 9.56
C LYS A 225 5.43 -10.49 9.27
N PRO A 226 4.95 -10.94 8.09
CA PRO A 226 3.53 -10.89 7.78
C PRO A 226 2.72 -11.73 8.76
N ALA A 227 1.59 -11.19 9.22
CA ALA A 227 0.73 -11.84 10.22
C ALA A 227 -0.03 -13.04 9.66
N ASN A 228 -0.24 -13.09 8.35
CA ASN A 228 -0.96 -14.16 7.68
C ASN A 228 -0.53 -14.30 6.21
N LEU A 229 -1.04 -15.34 5.55
CA LEU A 229 -0.71 -15.65 4.16
C LEU A 229 -1.14 -14.56 3.17
N PHE A 230 -2.24 -13.88 3.48
CA PHE A 230 -2.69 -12.78 2.62
C PHE A 230 -1.67 -11.63 2.64
N VAL A 231 -1.27 -11.17 3.81
CA VAL A 231 -0.26 -10.10 3.93
C VAL A 231 1.06 -10.53 3.31
N ALA A 232 1.49 -11.79 3.52
CA ALA A 232 2.70 -12.35 2.95
C ALA A 232 2.72 -12.29 1.41
N GLY A 233 1.61 -12.70 0.78
CA GLY A 233 1.48 -12.69 -0.68
C GLY A 233 1.11 -11.34 -1.26
N PHE A 234 0.45 -10.46 -0.47
CA PHE A 234 0.08 -9.14 -0.92
C PHE A 234 1.24 -8.15 -0.85
N MET A 235 2.09 -8.21 0.19
CA MET A 235 3.21 -7.27 0.39
C MET A 235 4.48 -7.77 -0.30
N GLY A 236 4.90 -7.04 -1.33
CA GLY A 236 6.09 -7.32 -2.15
C GLY A 236 5.76 -7.28 -3.65
N SER A 237 6.73 -6.87 -4.46
CA SER A 237 6.63 -6.87 -5.93
C SER A 237 7.98 -7.25 -6.51
N PRO A 238 8.10 -8.48 -7.05
CA PRO A 238 7.06 -9.52 -7.18
C PRO A 238 6.55 -10.08 -5.84
N ALA A 239 5.39 -10.75 -5.87
CA ALA A 239 4.79 -11.36 -4.69
C ALA A 239 5.60 -12.54 -4.16
N MET A 240 5.47 -12.85 -2.86
CA MET A 240 6.09 -14.04 -2.25
C MET A 240 5.58 -15.33 -2.92
N ASN A 241 6.49 -16.25 -3.24
CA ASN A 241 6.14 -17.60 -3.68
C ASN A 241 5.62 -18.38 -2.46
N ILE A 242 4.34 -18.76 -2.47
CA ILE A 242 3.68 -19.46 -1.36
C ILE A 242 3.20 -20.82 -1.86
N ILE A 243 3.79 -21.89 -1.34
CA ILE A 243 3.60 -23.27 -1.79
C ILE A 243 3.40 -24.22 -0.61
N ARG A 244 2.73 -25.35 -0.86
CA ARG A 244 2.66 -26.45 0.10
C ARG A 244 3.98 -27.21 0.10
N SER A 245 4.45 -27.55 1.28
CA SER A 245 5.68 -28.29 1.50
C SER A 245 5.51 -29.25 2.67
N ARG A 246 6.26 -30.33 2.67
CA ARG A 246 6.38 -31.25 3.82
C ARG A 246 7.77 -31.14 4.39
N LEU A 247 7.91 -31.12 5.72
CA LEU A 247 9.20 -31.21 6.35
C LEU A 247 9.61 -32.68 6.49
N SER A 248 10.83 -33.01 6.09
CA SER A 248 11.46 -34.29 6.34
C SER A 248 12.81 -34.11 7.03
N ALA A 249 13.28 -35.16 7.72
CA ALA A 249 14.56 -35.16 8.37
C ALA A 249 15.40 -36.36 7.88
N GLU A 250 16.61 -36.08 7.39
CA GLU A 250 17.54 -37.08 6.89
C GLU A 250 18.96 -36.70 7.34
N GLY A 251 19.71 -37.65 7.88
CA GLY A 251 21.12 -37.47 8.25
C GLY A 251 21.38 -36.32 9.26
N GLY A 252 20.38 -35.96 10.06
CA GLY A 252 20.49 -34.84 11.02
C GLY A 252 20.18 -33.45 10.43
N SER A 253 19.84 -33.39 9.14
CA SER A 253 19.37 -32.17 8.46
C SER A 253 17.87 -32.21 8.26
N ILE A 254 17.24 -31.02 8.22
CA ILE A 254 15.82 -30.86 7.92
C ILE A 254 15.66 -30.31 6.50
N PHE A 255 14.72 -30.85 5.76
CA PHE A 255 14.44 -30.53 4.38
C PHE A 255 12.98 -30.06 4.23
N ALA A 256 12.76 -29.07 3.38
CA ALA A 256 11.46 -28.74 2.84
C ALA A 256 11.28 -29.43 1.49
N GLU A 257 10.25 -30.25 1.34
CA GLU A 257 9.96 -31.01 0.12
C GLU A 257 9.12 -30.15 -0.83
N LEU A 258 9.62 -29.96 -2.04
CA LEU A 258 8.98 -29.26 -3.16
C LEU A 258 8.70 -30.28 -4.26
N GLY A 259 7.59 -31.03 -4.13
CA GLY A 259 7.35 -32.18 -4.98
C GLY A 259 8.49 -33.23 -4.84
N PRO A 260 9.17 -33.60 -5.93
CA PRO A 260 10.28 -34.55 -5.87
C PRO A 260 11.59 -33.94 -5.34
N THR A 261 11.67 -32.59 -5.26
CA THR A 261 12.89 -31.89 -4.86
C THR A 261 12.90 -31.62 -3.37
N LYS A 262 14.05 -31.77 -2.73
CA LYS A 262 14.26 -31.48 -1.31
C LYS A 262 15.18 -30.28 -1.17
N LEU A 263 14.69 -29.25 -0.52
CA LEU A 263 15.44 -28.03 -0.18
C LEU A 263 15.95 -28.16 1.26
N GLN A 264 17.25 -28.25 1.47
CA GLN A 264 17.83 -28.32 2.80
C GLN A 264 17.63 -26.98 3.52
N LEU A 265 17.08 -26.99 4.74
CA LEU A 265 16.95 -25.77 5.51
C LEU A 265 18.29 -25.43 6.19
N PRO A 266 18.79 -24.19 6.01
CA PRO A 266 20.07 -23.79 6.61
C PRO A 266 20.08 -23.94 8.14
N PRO A 267 21.20 -24.37 8.74
CA PRO A 267 21.31 -24.48 10.20
C PRO A 267 21.04 -23.17 10.94
N SER A 268 21.40 -22.02 10.33
CA SER A 268 21.10 -20.67 10.83
C SER A 268 19.61 -20.42 10.93
N PHE A 269 18.85 -20.78 9.90
CA PHE A 269 17.38 -20.68 9.86
C PHE A 269 16.71 -21.53 10.92
N LEU A 270 17.18 -22.77 11.10
CA LEU A 270 16.66 -23.70 12.11
C LEU A 270 16.98 -23.26 13.53
N LYS A 271 18.15 -22.65 13.75
CA LYS A 271 18.56 -22.12 15.07
C LYS A 271 17.61 -21.04 15.58
N GLU A 272 17.11 -20.20 14.70
CA GLU A 272 16.12 -19.17 15.03
C GLU A 272 14.70 -19.72 15.17
N ARG A 273 14.42 -20.88 14.55
CA ARG A 273 13.08 -21.49 14.46
C ARG A 273 13.06 -22.92 14.96
N ARG A 274 13.63 -23.18 16.15
CA ARG A 274 13.75 -24.52 16.76
C ARG A 274 12.44 -25.30 16.83
N GLN A 275 11.32 -24.60 16.90
CA GLN A 275 10.00 -25.22 16.89
C GLN A 275 9.68 -25.99 15.59
N LEU A 276 10.40 -25.76 14.49
CA LEU A 276 10.20 -26.46 13.23
C LEU A 276 10.50 -27.96 13.35
N GLU A 277 11.38 -28.37 14.26
CA GLU A 277 11.67 -29.80 14.51
C GLU A 277 10.41 -30.61 14.88
N GLN A 278 9.43 -29.97 15.55
CA GLN A 278 8.16 -30.59 15.96
C GLN A 278 7.21 -30.85 14.77
N TYR A 279 7.49 -30.22 13.62
CA TYR A 279 6.67 -30.31 12.43
C TYR A 279 7.26 -31.27 11.38
N VAL A 280 8.37 -31.96 11.67
CA VAL A 280 8.92 -32.99 10.81
C VAL A 280 7.87 -34.08 10.54
N GLY A 281 7.67 -34.43 9.27
CA GLY A 281 6.63 -35.34 8.80
C GLY A 281 5.26 -34.69 8.56
N ARG A 282 5.11 -33.38 8.85
CA ARG A 282 3.86 -32.64 8.64
C ARG A 282 3.92 -31.76 7.39
N GLU A 283 2.76 -31.49 6.84
CA GLU A 283 2.60 -30.46 5.79
C GLU A 283 2.65 -29.08 6.42
N LEU A 284 3.36 -28.18 5.74
CA LEU A 284 3.49 -26.77 6.05
C LEU A 284 3.29 -25.93 4.81
N ILE A 285 3.16 -24.64 5.01
CA ILE A 285 3.21 -23.66 3.94
C ILE A 285 4.59 -23.02 3.97
N LEU A 286 5.29 -23.08 2.83
CA LEU A 286 6.58 -22.45 2.62
C LEU A 286 6.37 -21.17 1.81
N GLY A 287 6.88 -20.05 2.32
CA GLY A 287 6.97 -18.78 1.63
C GLY A 287 8.42 -18.46 1.31
N ILE A 288 8.73 -18.16 0.05
CA ILE A 288 10.06 -17.71 -0.38
C ILE A 288 9.87 -16.45 -1.20
N ARG A 289 10.54 -15.38 -0.82
CA ARG A 289 10.53 -14.16 -1.61
C ARG A 289 11.38 -14.32 -2.86
N PRO A 290 10.99 -13.72 -4.01
CA PRO A 290 11.78 -13.82 -5.23
C PRO A 290 13.22 -13.34 -5.07
N GLU A 291 13.44 -12.28 -4.31
CA GLU A 291 14.76 -11.69 -4.03
C GLU A 291 15.66 -12.53 -3.09
N ASP A 292 15.07 -13.55 -2.42
CA ASP A 292 15.83 -14.53 -1.62
C ASP A 292 16.31 -15.72 -2.46
N ILE A 293 16.05 -15.70 -3.78
CA ILE A 293 16.50 -16.73 -4.74
C ILE A 293 17.51 -16.09 -5.69
N GLU A 294 18.73 -16.59 -5.67
CA GLU A 294 19.83 -16.08 -6.49
C GLU A 294 20.34 -17.18 -7.44
N ASP A 295 20.96 -16.75 -8.54
CA ASP A 295 21.67 -17.67 -9.43
C ASP A 295 22.96 -18.15 -8.74
N ALA A 296 23.06 -19.44 -8.48
CA ALA A 296 24.21 -20.05 -7.80
C ALA A 296 25.55 -19.84 -8.53
N ALA A 297 25.52 -19.51 -9.84
CA ALA A 297 26.71 -19.18 -10.60
C ALA A 297 27.19 -17.74 -10.34
N LEU A 298 26.33 -16.84 -9.86
CA LEU A 298 26.61 -15.42 -9.61
C LEU A 298 26.74 -15.10 -8.13
N ALA A 299 26.04 -15.85 -7.29
CA ALA A 299 26.07 -15.66 -5.84
C ALA A 299 27.33 -16.26 -5.22
N PRO A 300 27.92 -15.61 -4.20
CA PRO A 300 28.99 -16.23 -3.42
C PRO A 300 28.42 -17.46 -2.70
N THR A 301 29.05 -18.61 -2.90
CA THR A 301 28.63 -19.87 -2.25
C THR A 301 28.77 -19.74 -0.73
N VAL A 302 27.67 -19.81 0.00
CA VAL A 302 27.67 -19.86 1.46
C VAL A 302 27.43 -21.31 1.89
N ASP A 303 28.31 -21.83 2.76
CA ASP A 303 28.18 -23.19 3.25
C ASP A 303 26.83 -23.43 3.94
N GLY A 304 26.08 -24.41 3.44
CA GLY A 304 24.77 -24.80 3.97
C GLY A 304 23.58 -24.08 3.30
N GLU A 305 23.78 -23.32 2.23
CA GLU A 305 22.70 -22.84 1.38
C GLU A 305 22.13 -23.96 0.53
N ALA A 306 20.80 -23.93 0.40
CA ALA A 306 20.09 -24.87 -0.43
C ALA A 306 20.13 -24.42 -1.88
N SER A 307 20.37 -25.34 -2.81
CA SER A 307 20.32 -25.09 -4.24
C SER A 307 19.24 -25.92 -4.92
N LEU A 308 18.69 -25.38 -5.99
CA LEU A 308 17.65 -26.01 -6.79
C LEU A 308 18.01 -25.88 -8.27
N ASP A 309 18.10 -27.03 -8.96
CA ASP A 309 18.24 -27.02 -10.41
C ASP A 309 16.87 -26.84 -11.05
N VAL A 310 16.72 -25.80 -11.87
CA VAL A 310 15.43 -25.43 -12.49
C VAL A 310 15.59 -25.19 -13.98
N GLU A 311 14.55 -25.48 -14.75
CA GLU A 311 14.44 -25.07 -16.14
C GLU A 311 13.72 -23.71 -16.21
N VAL A 312 14.41 -22.69 -16.72
CA VAL A 312 13.82 -21.34 -16.86
C VAL A 312 12.75 -21.37 -17.95
N ALA A 313 11.52 -21.03 -17.56
CA ALA A 313 10.39 -20.93 -18.47
C ALA A 313 10.33 -19.57 -19.17
N LEU A 314 10.59 -18.49 -18.42
CA LEU A 314 10.56 -17.12 -18.92
C LEU A 314 11.57 -16.27 -18.15
N ALA A 315 12.24 -15.35 -18.85
CA ALA A 315 13.07 -14.31 -18.27
C ALA A 315 12.55 -12.95 -18.71
N GLU A 316 12.19 -12.09 -17.75
CA GLU A 316 11.69 -10.73 -17.99
C GLU A 316 12.73 -9.70 -17.57
N PRO A 317 13.47 -9.09 -18.52
CA PRO A 317 14.45 -8.06 -18.19
C PRO A 317 13.74 -6.74 -17.82
N MET A 318 13.90 -6.30 -16.59
CA MET A 318 13.32 -5.05 -16.05
C MET A 318 14.33 -3.90 -16.02
N GLY A 319 15.48 -4.05 -16.66
CA GLY A 319 16.54 -3.06 -16.75
C GLY A 319 17.65 -3.30 -15.72
N SER A 320 17.42 -3.02 -14.45
CA SER A 320 18.38 -3.25 -13.36
C SER A 320 18.38 -4.68 -12.83
N GLU A 321 17.31 -5.42 -13.06
CA GLU A 321 17.07 -6.77 -12.60
C GLU A 321 16.41 -7.62 -13.70
N VAL A 322 16.45 -8.93 -13.58
CA VAL A 322 15.77 -9.87 -14.45
C VAL A 322 14.89 -10.76 -13.57
N ILE A 323 13.57 -10.76 -13.84
CA ILE A 323 12.65 -11.67 -13.17
C ILE A 323 12.67 -13.00 -13.90
N ILE A 324 13.00 -14.08 -13.19
CA ILE A 324 13.07 -15.44 -13.72
C ILE A 324 11.84 -16.22 -13.25
N HIS A 325 11.11 -16.78 -14.21
CA HIS A 325 10.00 -17.69 -13.95
C HIS A 325 10.42 -19.12 -14.25
N PHE A 326 10.19 -20.00 -13.30
CA PHE A 326 10.42 -21.44 -13.46
C PHE A 326 9.33 -22.25 -12.76
N PRO A 327 8.92 -23.40 -13.34
CA PRO A 327 7.93 -24.26 -12.72
C PRO A 327 8.54 -25.03 -11.54
N VAL A 328 7.77 -25.21 -10.50
CA VAL A 328 8.07 -26.07 -9.36
C VAL A 328 6.91 -27.06 -9.23
N ASP A 329 7.23 -28.35 -9.10
CA ASP A 329 6.23 -29.41 -8.92
C ASP A 329 5.73 -29.43 -7.45
N ALA A 330 5.07 -28.34 -7.06
CA ALA A 330 4.50 -28.16 -5.73
C ALA A 330 3.08 -27.57 -5.83
N GLU A 331 2.20 -27.98 -4.93
CA GLU A 331 0.83 -27.48 -4.91
C GLU A 331 0.77 -26.01 -4.46
N PRO A 332 0.14 -25.11 -5.24
CA PRO A 332 -0.09 -23.74 -4.81
C PRO A 332 -1.10 -23.69 -3.65
N VAL A 333 -0.96 -22.71 -2.79
CA VAL A 333 -1.88 -22.49 -1.66
C VAL A 333 -3.07 -21.67 -2.11
N ALA A 334 -4.30 -22.19 -1.98
CA ALA A 334 -5.52 -21.50 -2.37
C ALA A 334 -5.65 -20.14 -1.65
N GLY A 335 -6.12 -19.13 -2.37
CA GLY A 335 -6.33 -17.78 -1.82
C GLY A 335 -5.09 -16.89 -1.75
N THR A 336 -3.97 -17.33 -2.27
CA THR A 336 -2.77 -16.49 -2.48
C THR A 336 -2.76 -15.91 -3.89
N PRO A 337 -2.08 -14.77 -4.14
CA PRO A 337 -1.91 -14.23 -5.49
C PRO A 337 -1.29 -15.24 -6.47
N SER A 338 -0.35 -16.06 -5.99
CA SER A 338 0.26 -17.14 -6.76
C SER A 338 -0.73 -18.23 -7.16
N ALA A 339 -1.76 -18.51 -6.34
CA ALA A 339 -2.81 -19.48 -6.66
C ALA A 339 -3.83 -18.93 -7.66
N VAL A 340 -4.11 -17.63 -7.63
CA VAL A 340 -4.99 -16.98 -8.62
C VAL A 340 -4.34 -17.05 -10.00
N ALA A 341 -3.04 -16.74 -10.12
CA ALA A 341 -2.29 -16.92 -11.35
C ALA A 341 -2.21 -18.38 -11.82
N ALA A 342 -2.19 -19.34 -10.87
CA ALA A 342 -2.14 -20.78 -11.18
C ALA A 342 -3.51 -21.41 -11.49
N THR A 343 -4.64 -20.79 -11.11
CA THR A 343 -5.99 -21.33 -11.30
C THR A 343 -6.67 -20.81 -12.57
N ASP A 344 -6.15 -19.76 -13.19
CA ASP A 344 -6.68 -19.33 -14.48
C ASP A 344 -6.18 -20.29 -15.57
N SER A 345 -7.06 -21.21 -15.98
CA SER A 345 -6.75 -22.27 -16.95
C SER A 345 -6.30 -21.75 -18.32
N LYS A 346 -6.61 -20.48 -18.64
CA LYS A 346 -6.11 -19.80 -19.83
C LYS A 346 -4.64 -19.45 -19.69
N ASP A 347 -4.22 -18.92 -18.53
CA ASP A 347 -2.81 -18.55 -18.30
C ASP A 347 -1.89 -19.77 -18.28
N ARG A 348 -2.37 -20.93 -17.79
CA ARG A 348 -1.62 -22.19 -17.90
C ARG A 348 -1.48 -22.67 -19.33
N GLN A 349 -2.50 -22.52 -20.18
CA GLN A 349 -2.43 -22.90 -21.59
C GLN A 349 -1.55 -21.94 -22.39
N GLU A 350 -1.63 -20.63 -22.12
CA GLU A 350 -0.76 -19.63 -22.74
C GLU A 350 0.70 -19.79 -22.31
N LEU A 351 0.96 -20.02 -21.01
CA LEU A 351 2.30 -20.28 -20.50
C LEU A 351 2.88 -21.58 -21.10
N ALA A 352 2.08 -22.64 -21.18
CA ALA A 352 2.49 -23.91 -21.81
C ALA A 352 2.75 -23.76 -23.31
N GLN A 353 1.99 -22.93 -24.04
CA GLN A 353 2.24 -22.59 -25.43
C GLN A 353 3.51 -21.76 -25.61
N LEU A 354 3.74 -20.73 -24.77
CA LEU A 354 4.97 -19.95 -24.78
C LEU A 354 6.22 -20.81 -24.49
N ILE A 355 6.12 -21.76 -23.55
CA ILE A 355 7.20 -22.73 -23.27
C ILE A 355 7.45 -23.64 -24.48
N ALA A 356 6.40 -24.05 -25.21
CA ALA A 356 6.52 -24.89 -26.39
C ALA A 356 7.09 -24.14 -27.59
N GLU A 357 6.74 -22.86 -27.76
CA GLU A 357 7.21 -22.01 -28.86
C GLU A 357 8.68 -21.57 -28.70
N ASN A 358 9.18 -21.42 -27.45
CA ASN A 358 10.59 -21.13 -27.20
C ASN A 358 11.54 -22.36 -27.32
N LYS A 359 11.01 -23.53 -27.59
CA LYS A 359 11.80 -24.78 -27.85
C LYS A 359 12.15 -24.97 -29.33
N THR A 360 11.80 -24.03 -30.20
CA THR A 360 12.19 -23.99 -31.64
C THR A 360 13.11 -22.81 -31.88
#